data_b62140110cc60bfc7acd1f4e91615e4b
#
_entry.id   b62140110cc60bfc7acd1f4e91615e4b
#
_cell.length_a   1.000
_cell.length_b   1.000
_cell.length_c   1.000
_cell.angle_alpha   90.00
_cell.angle_beta   90.00
_cell.angle_gamma   90.00
#
_symmetry.space_group_name_H-M   'P 1'
#
loop_
_entity.id
_entity.type
_entity.pdbx_description
1 polymer ?
#
loop_
_entity_poly.entity_id
_entity_poly.type
_entity_poly.pdbx_seq_one_letter_code
_entity_poly.pdbx_strand_id
1 'polypeptide(L)'
;MNKSVFTRHLLSFMLLLLCSLTAQAADNLITEQVVVNVKSAGTLSSLIKKADRTRITNLKVTGKVNSQDLEWLRRMACCHDSQNNKETGNLQHLDLLDAKIIGGGNVVVYVPRHNAPSKLKAELKDDTFCSYLFTESKTLKSIILPKTLKSIESSVFSCCDSLTSVVLPEGLTHMEGGVFAGCTSLTSVTLPSTLKKIDGTSTFMNCTSLTSVSLPEDMVYFYGYTFEGCTSLKSITLPKKLDCILEYTFAGCVSLTSLYIPASVSEIGRDAFDGCSGITSFHVDEANQNYSSEGTVLFNKDKTRLICALGQIEGDYKVPATVRDINEWAFRDQSRVLSVSLPEGLTQVQMYLFDGCTSLQSVSLPKSLKSIQYAAFKGCSSLASLSIPAATENIAEGAFEGCTGVTSFHVDEANPNYSSEGTVLFNKNKNKIIYALGHIEDYKVPASVDTIGASSFQDQSDLIYLTLPEGLKIIKEAAFTNSDKLKYVYAYMPEPATLEDFSFATTVTGDFIYLYVPQGCSGNYFCDPSWSRFYIQEFDVTGTDVKSAVAGDDAKEVARYTVNGQRIKSPTRGINIVKYDDGTVKRVVVK
;
A
#
# COMPACT_ATOMS: atom_id res chain seq x y z
N MET A 1 -40.26 -29.27 -12.84
CA MET A 1 -40.10 -28.07 -11.97
C MET A 1 -38.60 -27.83 -11.71
N ASN A 2 -38.09 -26.72 -12.16
CA ASN A 2 -36.63 -26.42 -12.29
C ASN A 2 -35.98 -26.19 -10.91
N LYS A 3 -34.93 -26.96 -10.57
CA LYS A 3 -34.16 -26.82 -9.31
C LYS A 3 -33.73 -25.36 -9.01
N SER A 4 -33.55 -24.53 -10.03
CA SER A 4 -33.16 -23.12 -9.87
C SER A 4 -34.28 -22.22 -9.32
N VAL A 5 -35.52 -22.54 -9.58
CA VAL A 5 -36.70 -21.80 -9.09
C VAL A 5 -36.93 -22.13 -7.61
N PHE A 6 -36.77 -23.40 -7.23
CA PHE A 6 -36.91 -23.84 -5.84
C PHE A 6 -35.83 -23.19 -4.93
N THR A 7 -34.58 -23.11 -5.40
CA THR A 7 -33.47 -22.46 -4.65
C THR A 7 -33.69 -20.95 -4.49
N ARG A 8 -34.23 -20.28 -5.51
CA ARG A 8 -34.56 -18.85 -5.43
C ARG A 8 -35.68 -18.55 -4.46
N HIS A 9 -36.74 -19.40 -4.44
CA HIS A 9 -37.83 -19.23 -3.47
C HIS A 9 -37.38 -19.56 -2.05
N LEU A 10 -36.47 -20.55 -1.84
CA LEU A 10 -35.91 -20.88 -0.53
C LEU A 10 -35.03 -19.76 0.01
N LEU A 11 -34.15 -19.16 -0.84
CA LEU A 11 -33.35 -17.98 -0.48
C LEU A 11 -34.22 -16.76 -0.16
N SER A 12 -35.28 -16.53 -0.96
CA SER A 12 -36.19 -15.40 -0.73
C SER A 12 -37.00 -15.62 0.56
N PHE A 13 -37.39 -16.86 0.88
CA PHE A 13 -38.08 -17.20 2.13
C PHE A 13 -37.16 -17.09 3.35
N MET A 14 -35.87 -17.51 3.23
CA MET A 14 -34.86 -17.33 4.27
C MET A 14 -34.55 -15.85 4.48
N LEU A 15 -34.44 -15.02 3.41
CA LEU A 15 -34.26 -13.57 3.53
C LEU A 15 -35.45 -12.90 4.21
N LEU A 16 -36.69 -13.29 3.85
CA LEU A 16 -37.92 -12.80 4.51
C LEU A 16 -38.02 -13.27 5.97
N LEU A 17 -37.58 -14.48 6.30
CA LEU A 17 -37.52 -14.97 7.68
C LEU A 17 -36.44 -14.23 8.49
N LEU A 18 -35.25 -13.96 7.89
CA LEU A 18 -34.23 -13.13 8.52
C LEU A 18 -34.72 -11.68 8.71
N CYS A 19 -35.37 -11.08 7.71
CA CYS A 19 -35.97 -9.75 7.85
C CYS A 19 -37.09 -9.70 8.90
N SER A 20 -37.92 -10.77 9.03
CA SER A 20 -38.94 -10.82 10.07
C SER A 20 -38.37 -11.07 11.46
N LEU A 21 -37.29 -11.86 11.59
CA LEU A 21 -36.57 -12.06 12.85
C LEU A 21 -35.83 -10.80 13.29
N THR A 22 -35.26 -10.01 12.36
CA THR A 22 -34.62 -8.72 12.66
C THR A 22 -35.67 -7.64 13.00
N ALA A 23 -36.82 -7.63 12.34
CA ALA A 23 -37.93 -6.74 12.67
C ALA A 23 -38.53 -7.08 14.06
N GLN A 24 -38.71 -8.35 14.39
CA GLN A 24 -39.24 -8.79 15.70
C GLN A 24 -38.21 -8.52 16.85
N ALA A 25 -36.88 -8.52 16.55
CA ALA A 25 -35.86 -8.14 17.50
C ALA A 25 -35.84 -6.59 17.71
N ALA A 26 -36.15 -5.80 16.67
CA ALA A 26 -36.25 -4.34 16.77
C ALA A 26 -37.44 -3.86 17.60
N ASP A 27 -38.58 -4.56 17.54
CA ASP A 27 -39.81 -4.22 18.30
C ASP A 27 -39.66 -4.40 19.83
N ASN A 28 -38.56 -5.03 20.29
CA ASN A 28 -38.34 -5.30 21.71
C ASN A 28 -37.27 -4.42 22.38
N LEU A 29 -36.65 -3.49 21.65
CA LEU A 29 -35.64 -2.60 22.22
C LEU A 29 -36.26 -1.45 23.02
N ILE A 30 -35.58 -1.05 24.11
CA ILE A 30 -35.94 0.11 24.93
C ILE A 30 -35.13 1.30 24.42
N THR A 31 -35.75 2.14 23.60
CA THR A 31 -35.13 3.32 22.97
C THR A 31 -35.26 4.60 23.78
N GLU A 32 -36.25 4.69 24.64
CA GLU A 32 -36.41 5.75 25.64
C GLU A 32 -35.20 5.78 26.58
N GLN A 33 -34.79 6.96 27.02
CA GLN A 33 -33.64 7.08 27.94
C GLN A 33 -34.00 6.48 29.31
N VAL A 34 -33.30 5.40 29.67
CA VAL A 34 -33.36 4.83 31.02
C VAL A 34 -32.38 5.59 31.92
N VAL A 35 -32.88 6.15 33.02
CA VAL A 35 -32.04 6.90 34.00
C VAL A 35 -31.85 6.06 35.26
N VAL A 36 -30.59 5.84 35.66
CA VAL A 36 -30.24 5.06 36.85
C VAL A 36 -29.29 5.85 37.73
N ASN A 37 -29.69 5.99 39.03
CA ASN A 37 -28.84 6.63 40.03
C ASN A 37 -28.14 5.57 40.91
N VAL A 38 -26.83 5.45 40.78
CA VAL A 38 -25.99 4.53 41.54
C VAL A 38 -25.54 5.20 42.84
N LYS A 39 -26.30 5.03 43.91
CA LYS A 39 -25.98 5.56 45.23
C LYS A 39 -24.76 4.89 45.86
N SER A 40 -24.65 3.57 45.68
CA SER A 40 -23.53 2.74 46.13
C SER A 40 -22.81 2.15 44.95
N ALA A 41 -21.51 2.40 44.81
CA ALA A 41 -20.71 1.88 43.72
C ALA A 41 -20.76 0.33 43.68
N GLY A 42 -20.79 -0.26 42.46
CA GLY A 42 -20.90 -1.71 42.25
C GLY A 42 -22.31 -2.26 42.18
N THR A 43 -23.35 -1.41 42.28
CA THR A 43 -24.75 -1.86 42.33
C THR A 43 -25.54 -1.64 41.03
N LEU A 44 -24.96 -1.05 39.99
CA LEU A 44 -25.67 -0.72 38.76
C LEU A 44 -26.41 -1.94 38.17
N SER A 45 -25.78 -3.08 38.15
CA SER A 45 -26.39 -4.31 37.61
C SER A 45 -27.65 -4.75 38.36
N SER A 46 -27.75 -4.46 39.64
CA SER A 46 -28.94 -4.79 40.45
C SER A 46 -30.09 -3.79 40.30
N LEU A 47 -29.78 -2.57 39.83
CA LEU A 47 -30.75 -1.50 39.65
C LEU A 47 -31.51 -1.62 38.31
N ILE A 48 -31.05 -2.44 37.38
CA ILE A 48 -31.69 -2.69 36.08
C ILE A 48 -32.28 -4.09 36.08
N LYS A 49 -33.57 -4.21 35.72
CA LYS A 49 -34.26 -5.52 35.62
C LYS A 49 -33.51 -6.44 34.65
N LYS A 50 -33.34 -7.69 35.03
CA LYS A 50 -32.60 -8.68 34.21
C LYS A 50 -33.12 -8.77 32.77
N ALA A 51 -34.44 -8.72 32.57
CA ALA A 51 -35.08 -8.77 31.24
C ALA A 51 -34.80 -7.57 30.34
N ASP A 52 -34.41 -6.41 30.94
CA ASP A 52 -34.19 -5.17 30.19
C ASP A 52 -32.71 -4.95 29.83
N ARG A 53 -31.81 -5.70 30.44
CA ARG A 53 -30.35 -5.50 30.32
C ARG A 53 -29.81 -5.55 28.89
N THR A 54 -30.36 -6.45 28.06
CA THR A 54 -29.98 -6.61 26.66
C THR A 54 -30.82 -5.75 25.71
N ARG A 55 -31.89 -5.11 26.22
CA ARG A 55 -32.87 -4.35 25.42
C ARG A 55 -32.65 -2.84 25.45
N ILE A 56 -31.96 -2.32 26.49
CA ILE A 56 -31.70 -0.89 26.65
C ILE A 56 -30.70 -0.43 25.59
N THR A 57 -31.12 0.57 24.80
CA THR A 57 -30.26 1.24 23.82
C THR A 57 -29.80 2.62 24.26
N ASN A 58 -30.48 3.25 25.22
CA ASN A 58 -30.16 4.59 25.68
C ASN A 58 -30.18 4.61 27.23
N LEU A 59 -28.99 4.84 27.83
CA LEU A 59 -28.80 4.77 29.28
C LEU A 59 -28.11 6.02 29.81
N LYS A 60 -28.72 6.63 30.82
CA LYS A 60 -28.08 7.66 31.65
C LYS A 60 -27.76 7.07 33.03
N VAL A 61 -26.50 7.16 33.44
CA VAL A 61 -26.04 6.73 34.76
C VAL A 61 -25.56 7.95 35.55
N THR A 62 -26.05 8.09 36.78
CA THR A 62 -25.62 9.12 37.71
C THR A 62 -25.12 8.50 39.00
N GLY A 63 -24.39 9.28 39.83
CA GLY A 63 -23.87 8.81 41.10
C GLY A 63 -22.50 8.14 41.02
N LYS A 64 -22.20 7.16 41.88
CA LYS A 64 -20.86 6.56 42.04
C LYS A 64 -20.73 5.28 41.23
N VAL A 65 -19.76 5.22 40.33
CA VAL A 65 -19.49 4.09 39.43
C VAL A 65 -18.10 3.54 39.69
N ASN A 66 -17.97 2.23 39.90
CA ASN A 66 -16.69 1.57 40.13
C ASN A 66 -16.35 0.53 39.02
N SER A 67 -15.31 -0.28 39.25
CA SER A 67 -14.86 -1.29 38.29
C SER A 67 -15.93 -2.33 37.90
N GLN A 68 -16.79 -2.72 38.86
CA GLN A 68 -17.88 -3.69 38.59
C GLN A 68 -18.97 -3.09 37.71
N ASP A 69 -19.33 -1.80 37.96
CA ASP A 69 -20.31 -1.10 37.15
C ASP A 69 -19.81 -0.85 35.73
N LEU A 70 -18.51 -0.47 35.57
CA LEU A 70 -17.89 -0.26 34.27
C LEU A 70 -17.78 -1.57 33.48
N GLU A 71 -17.40 -2.69 34.12
CA GLU A 71 -17.37 -3.99 33.46
C GLU A 71 -18.76 -4.39 32.94
N TRP A 72 -19.81 -4.04 33.71
CA TRP A 72 -21.16 -4.30 33.30
C TRP A 72 -21.59 -3.40 32.11
N LEU A 73 -21.25 -2.11 32.11
CA LEU A 73 -21.48 -1.19 30.99
C LEU A 73 -20.79 -1.65 29.71
N ARG A 74 -19.56 -2.19 29.81
CA ARG A 74 -18.85 -2.80 28.68
C ARG A 74 -19.66 -3.91 28.02
N ARG A 75 -20.25 -4.81 28.82
CA ARG A 75 -21.11 -5.93 28.30
C ARG A 75 -22.34 -5.37 27.61
N MET A 76 -22.98 -4.33 28.17
CA MET A 76 -24.13 -3.68 27.52
C MET A 76 -23.75 -3.02 26.19
N ALA A 77 -22.55 -2.48 26.06
CA ALA A 77 -22.01 -1.84 24.85
C ALA A 77 -21.43 -2.86 23.84
N CYS A 78 -21.66 -4.16 24.04
CA CYS A 78 -21.19 -5.22 23.16
C CYS A 78 -19.68 -5.16 22.87
N CYS A 79 -18.88 -4.88 23.90
CA CYS A 79 -17.42 -5.00 23.81
C CYS A 79 -17.01 -6.48 23.74
N HIS A 80 -15.99 -6.79 22.96
CA HIS A 80 -15.55 -8.16 22.76
C HIS A 80 -15.26 -8.89 24.09
N ASP A 81 -15.90 -10.05 24.31
CA ASP A 81 -15.63 -10.99 25.38
C ASP A 81 -15.47 -12.41 24.81
N SER A 82 -14.23 -12.90 24.79
CA SER A 82 -13.85 -14.14 24.10
C SER A 82 -14.40 -15.43 24.71
N GLN A 83 -15.10 -15.40 25.83
CA GLN A 83 -15.43 -16.64 26.55
C GLN A 83 -16.92 -16.91 26.87
N ASN A 84 -17.83 -15.95 26.74
CA ASN A 84 -19.25 -16.22 27.04
C ASN A 84 -20.21 -15.26 26.33
N ASN A 85 -20.45 -15.49 25.05
CA ASN A 85 -21.38 -14.74 24.19
C ASN A 85 -22.89 -14.91 24.54
N LYS A 86 -23.26 -15.07 25.79
CA LYS A 86 -24.67 -15.36 26.11
C LYS A 86 -25.53 -14.14 26.46
N GLU A 87 -24.96 -12.98 26.74
CA GLU A 87 -25.73 -11.74 27.01
C GLU A 87 -24.97 -10.52 26.46
N THR A 88 -24.95 -10.35 25.14
CA THR A 88 -24.48 -9.09 24.53
C THR A 88 -25.60 -8.06 24.58
N GLY A 89 -25.30 -6.85 25.08
CA GLY A 89 -26.25 -5.75 25.13
C GLY A 89 -26.37 -5.01 23.79
N ASN A 90 -27.34 -4.08 23.74
CA ASN A 90 -27.61 -3.24 22.58
C ASN A 90 -27.46 -1.76 22.90
N LEU A 91 -26.61 -1.40 23.88
CA LEU A 91 -26.39 -0.02 24.30
C LEU A 91 -25.77 0.81 23.20
N GLN A 92 -26.50 1.81 22.72
CA GLN A 92 -26.08 2.71 21.64
C GLN A 92 -25.70 4.11 22.17
N HIS A 93 -26.38 4.57 23.20
CA HIS A 93 -26.19 5.90 23.76
C HIS A 93 -25.95 5.80 25.26
N LEU A 94 -24.79 6.28 25.72
CA LEU A 94 -24.41 6.25 27.12
C LEU A 94 -24.12 7.68 27.63
N ASP A 95 -24.91 8.13 28.60
CA ASP A 95 -24.71 9.41 29.29
C ASP A 95 -24.16 9.16 30.71
N LEU A 96 -22.93 9.57 30.96
CA LEU A 96 -22.22 9.50 32.24
C LEU A 96 -21.94 10.90 32.83
N LEU A 97 -22.51 11.96 32.28
CA LEU A 97 -22.20 13.36 32.66
C LEU A 97 -22.16 13.57 34.16
N ASP A 98 -23.17 13.05 34.88
CA ASP A 98 -23.35 13.21 36.31
C ASP A 98 -22.90 11.97 37.12
N ALA A 99 -22.16 11.05 36.48
CA ALA A 99 -21.49 9.96 37.17
C ALA A 99 -20.13 10.40 37.71
N LYS A 100 -19.68 9.73 38.78
CA LYS A 100 -18.35 9.90 39.35
C LYS A 100 -17.64 8.54 39.36
N ILE A 101 -16.50 8.47 38.74
CA ILE A 101 -15.68 7.25 38.74
C ILE A 101 -14.94 7.14 40.08
N ILE A 102 -15.14 6.02 40.75
CA ILE A 102 -14.49 5.69 42.02
C ILE A 102 -13.45 4.60 41.76
N GLY A 103 -12.22 4.91 42.04
CA GLY A 103 -11.07 3.98 41.89
C GLY A 103 -11.14 2.79 42.80
N GLY A 104 -10.22 1.88 42.61
CA GLY A 104 -10.09 0.60 43.30
C GLY A 104 -10.71 -0.56 42.57
N GLY A 105 -10.06 -1.71 42.71
CA GLY A 105 -10.37 -2.92 41.94
C GLY A 105 -9.88 -2.88 40.50
N ASN A 106 -10.15 -3.95 39.78
CA ASN A 106 -9.74 -4.10 38.39
C ASN A 106 -10.96 -4.24 37.49
N VAL A 107 -10.87 -3.71 36.28
CA VAL A 107 -11.76 -4.01 35.15
C VAL A 107 -11.10 -5.08 34.29
N VAL A 108 -11.82 -6.15 33.96
CA VAL A 108 -11.33 -7.14 33.00
C VAL A 108 -11.58 -6.63 31.60
N VAL A 109 -10.51 -6.32 30.89
CA VAL A 109 -10.53 -5.83 29.51
C VAL A 109 -9.85 -6.84 28.57
N TYR A 110 -10.14 -6.75 27.28
CA TYR A 110 -9.52 -7.59 26.26
C TYR A 110 -8.66 -6.71 25.36
N VAL A 111 -7.41 -7.11 25.18
CA VAL A 111 -6.45 -6.46 24.30
C VAL A 111 -6.48 -7.17 22.96
N PRO A 112 -6.85 -6.50 21.86
CA PRO A 112 -6.78 -7.08 20.52
C PRO A 112 -5.33 -7.45 20.19
N ARG A 113 -5.08 -8.69 19.77
CA ARG A 113 -3.80 -9.15 19.24
C ARG A 113 -4.03 -10.00 18.01
N HIS A 114 -3.10 -9.96 17.05
CA HIS A 114 -3.21 -10.69 15.77
C HIS A 114 -3.51 -12.19 15.89
N ASN A 115 -3.08 -12.86 16.97
CA ASN A 115 -3.22 -14.32 17.10
C ASN A 115 -4.22 -14.79 18.15
N ALA A 116 -4.58 -14.00 19.14
CA ALA A 116 -5.69 -14.25 20.09
C ALA A 116 -5.85 -13.04 21.02
N PRO A 117 -7.07 -12.60 21.35
CA PRO A 117 -7.28 -11.56 22.34
C PRO A 117 -6.77 -12.02 23.71
N SER A 118 -6.00 -11.17 24.40
CA SER A 118 -5.51 -11.46 25.74
C SER A 118 -6.31 -10.71 26.78
N LYS A 119 -6.63 -11.40 27.89
CA LYS A 119 -7.26 -10.77 29.06
C LYS A 119 -6.25 -9.93 29.83
N LEU A 120 -6.61 -8.69 30.12
CA LEU A 120 -5.87 -7.80 30.99
C LEU A 120 -6.76 -7.36 32.16
N LYS A 121 -6.20 -7.30 33.36
CA LYS A 121 -6.85 -6.66 34.52
C LYS A 121 -6.32 -5.23 34.61
N ALA A 122 -7.11 -4.27 34.13
CA ALA A 122 -6.77 -2.86 34.21
C ALA A 122 -7.21 -2.29 35.57
N GLU A 123 -6.27 -1.73 36.32
CA GLU A 123 -6.56 -1.06 37.58
C GLU A 123 -7.40 0.20 37.34
N LEU A 124 -8.47 0.38 38.11
CA LEU A 124 -9.29 1.56 38.02
C LEU A 124 -8.81 2.61 39.05
N LYS A 125 -8.53 3.81 38.56
CA LYS A 125 -8.20 4.99 39.38
C LYS A 125 -9.40 5.95 39.47
N ASP A 126 -9.43 6.81 40.49
CA ASP A 126 -10.45 7.84 40.59
C ASP A 126 -10.46 8.75 39.35
N ASP A 127 -11.66 9.11 38.92
CA ASP A 127 -11.90 9.99 37.79
C ASP A 127 -11.04 9.65 36.53
N THR A 128 -10.81 8.33 36.30
CA THR A 128 -10.00 7.79 35.17
C THR A 128 -10.75 6.70 34.45
N PHE A 129 -10.71 6.71 33.11
CA PHE A 129 -11.06 5.56 32.29
C PHE A 129 -9.78 4.73 32.03
N CYS A 130 -9.78 3.51 32.54
CA CYS A 130 -8.64 2.60 32.38
C CYS A 130 -8.49 2.11 30.94
N SER A 131 -7.28 1.68 30.59
CA SER A 131 -6.94 1.23 29.24
C SER A 131 -7.89 0.15 28.72
N TYR A 132 -8.24 0.24 27.42
CA TYR A 132 -9.11 -0.69 26.68
C TYR A 132 -10.55 -0.80 27.22
N LEU A 133 -11.05 0.16 28.01
CA LEU A 133 -12.33 0.05 28.71
C LEU A 133 -13.51 -0.27 27.78
N PHE A 134 -13.66 0.41 26.65
CA PHE A 134 -14.72 0.20 25.66
C PHE A 134 -14.20 -0.28 24.30
N THR A 135 -12.96 -0.75 24.23
CA THR A 135 -12.37 -1.26 22.99
C THR A 135 -13.29 -2.25 22.27
N GLU A 136 -13.39 -2.10 20.94
CA GLU A 136 -14.20 -2.95 20.06
C GLU A 136 -15.69 -2.97 20.40
N SER A 137 -16.23 -1.91 21.02
CA SER A 137 -17.68 -1.80 21.19
C SER A 137 -18.37 -1.74 19.83
N LYS A 138 -19.25 -2.70 19.57
CA LYS A 138 -19.94 -2.81 18.27
C LYS A 138 -21.27 -2.06 18.22
N THR A 139 -21.81 -1.67 19.36
CA THR A 139 -23.14 -1.04 19.42
C THR A 139 -23.12 0.42 19.83
N LEU A 140 -22.07 0.88 20.53
CA LEU A 140 -21.99 2.23 21.08
C LEU A 140 -21.86 3.27 19.96
N LYS A 141 -22.90 4.14 19.83
CA LYS A 141 -22.96 5.23 18.85
C LYS A 141 -22.58 6.58 19.43
N SER A 142 -22.90 6.81 20.70
CA SER A 142 -22.51 8.06 21.38
C SER A 142 -22.24 7.84 22.86
N ILE A 143 -21.31 8.62 23.39
CA ILE A 143 -21.01 8.65 24.81
C ILE A 143 -20.76 10.09 25.28
N ILE A 144 -21.34 10.41 26.44
CA ILE A 144 -21.04 11.64 27.17
C ILE A 144 -20.26 11.24 28.43
N LEU A 145 -19.03 11.75 28.54
CA LEU A 145 -18.12 11.36 29.63
C LEU A 145 -18.43 12.13 30.92
N PRO A 146 -18.04 11.55 32.09
CA PRO A 146 -18.25 12.23 33.39
C PRO A 146 -17.58 13.60 33.43
N LYS A 147 -18.31 14.63 33.93
CA LYS A 147 -17.74 15.98 34.09
C LYS A 147 -16.55 16.06 35.04
N THR A 148 -16.37 15.05 35.91
CA THR A 148 -15.25 14.96 36.85
C THR A 148 -14.03 14.24 36.24
N LEU A 149 -14.17 13.61 35.07
CA LEU A 149 -13.12 12.80 34.47
C LEU A 149 -11.84 13.61 34.21
N LYS A 150 -10.71 13.11 34.67
CA LYS A 150 -9.38 13.73 34.56
C LYS A 150 -8.45 13.04 33.56
N SER A 151 -8.63 11.75 33.39
CA SER A 151 -7.72 10.94 32.58
C SER A 151 -8.46 9.88 31.74
N ILE A 152 -7.99 9.70 30.52
CA ILE A 152 -8.37 8.60 29.62
C ILE A 152 -7.07 7.88 29.25
N GLU A 153 -6.94 6.63 29.69
CA GLU A 153 -5.76 5.79 29.39
C GLU A 153 -5.84 5.22 27.97
N SER A 154 -4.85 4.40 27.58
CA SER A 154 -4.64 3.93 26.19
C SER A 154 -5.83 3.15 25.64
N SER A 155 -6.18 3.41 24.38
CA SER A 155 -7.09 2.60 23.56
C SER A 155 -8.51 2.42 24.13
N VAL A 156 -8.99 3.35 24.97
CA VAL A 156 -10.30 3.23 25.65
C VAL A 156 -11.45 2.97 24.67
N PHE A 157 -11.49 3.62 23.51
CA PHE A 157 -12.50 3.47 22.49
C PHE A 157 -11.94 2.90 21.16
N SER A 158 -10.77 2.29 21.20
CA SER A 158 -10.17 1.74 19.96
C SER A 158 -11.12 0.76 19.26
N CYS A 159 -11.24 0.86 17.93
CA CYS A 159 -12.10 0.02 17.08
C CYS A 159 -13.58 0.02 17.46
N CYS A 160 -14.08 1.14 17.99
CA CYS A 160 -15.51 1.37 18.19
C CYS A 160 -16.14 1.83 16.86
N ASP A 161 -16.35 0.89 15.93
CA ASP A 161 -16.75 1.16 14.53
C ASP A 161 -18.09 1.91 14.41
N SER A 162 -18.98 1.77 15.40
CA SER A 162 -20.29 2.41 15.41
C SER A 162 -20.29 3.79 16.09
N LEU A 163 -19.19 4.19 16.75
CA LEU A 163 -19.11 5.42 17.53
C LEU A 163 -19.09 6.65 16.62
N THR A 164 -20.15 7.44 16.63
CA THR A 164 -20.30 8.65 15.79
C THR A 164 -19.96 9.94 16.51
N SER A 165 -20.11 9.97 17.84
CA SER A 165 -19.87 11.17 18.65
C SER A 165 -19.42 10.87 20.08
N VAL A 166 -18.52 11.71 20.58
CA VAL A 166 -18.03 11.69 21.97
C VAL A 166 -18.04 13.12 22.51
N VAL A 167 -18.55 13.29 23.73
CA VAL A 167 -18.44 14.55 24.46
C VAL A 167 -17.41 14.41 25.58
N LEU A 168 -16.28 15.09 25.40
CA LEU A 168 -15.18 15.13 26.36
C LEU A 168 -15.39 16.29 27.37
N PRO A 169 -15.14 16.09 28.68
CA PRO A 169 -15.36 17.14 29.69
C PRO A 169 -14.21 18.15 29.72
N GLU A 170 -14.51 19.41 30.00
CA GLU A 170 -13.49 20.47 30.18
C GLU A 170 -12.53 20.22 31.34
N GLY A 171 -12.81 19.28 32.22
CA GLY A 171 -11.90 18.87 33.28
C GLY A 171 -10.79 17.87 32.87
N LEU A 172 -10.82 17.35 31.66
CA LEU A 172 -9.87 16.33 31.15
C LEU A 172 -8.48 16.95 30.94
N THR A 173 -7.48 16.42 31.62
CA THR A 173 -6.10 16.93 31.57
C THR A 173 -5.11 15.91 31.00
N HIS A 174 -5.52 14.63 30.88
CA HIS A 174 -4.66 13.53 30.43
C HIS A 174 -5.37 12.64 29.44
N MET A 175 -4.75 12.38 28.30
CA MET A 175 -5.22 11.43 27.30
C MET A 175 -4.02 10.69 26.71
N GLU A 176 -4.07 9.36 26.73
CA GLU A 176 -3.01 8.52 26.18
C GLU A 176 -3.27 8.17 24.71
N GLY A 177 -2.39 7.34 24.11
CA GLY A 177 -2.46 6.97 22.71
C GLY A 177 -3.60 6.00 22.36
N GLY A 178 -3.97 5.98 21.08
CA GLY A 178 -4.92 5.04 20.51
C GLY A 178 -6.37 5.18 21.00
N VAL A 179 -6.69 6.23 21.75
CA VAL A 179 -8.02 6.34 22.42
C VAL A 179 -9.18 6.17 21.45
N PHE A 180 -9.11 6.69 20.24
CA PHE A 180 -10.13 6.59 19.21
C PHE A 180 -9.63 5.85 17.94
N ALA A 181 -8.48 5.15 18.02
CA ALA A 181 -7.94 4.47 16.86
C ALA A 181 -8.96 3.49 16.26
N GLY A 182 -9.20 3.58 14.94
CA GLY A 182 -10.14 2.71 14.24
C GLY A 182 -11.63 3.02 14.50
N CYS A 183 -11.98 4.18 15.07
CA CYS A 183 -13.37 4.62 15.18
C CYS A 183 -13.88 5.11 13.80
N THR A 184 -14.15 4.18 12.90
CA THR A 184 -14.42 4.47 11.48
C THR A 184 -15.68 5.31 11.23
N SER A 185 -16.64 5.35 12.16
CA SER A 185 -17.86 6.17 12.07
C SER A 185 -17.76 7.52 12.78
N LEU A 186 -16.66 7.81 13.49
CA LEU A 186 -16.50 9.06 14.26
C LEU A 186 -16.36 10.25 13.31
N THR A 187 -17.27 11.24 13.40
CA THR A 187 -17.34 12.33 12.43
C THR A 187 -16.63 13.61 12.90
N SER A 188 -16.62 13.87 14.19
CA SER A 188 -15.94 15.02 14.77
C SER A 188 -15.63 14.81 16.25
N VAL A 189 -14.58 15.47 16.74
CA VAL A 189 -14.21 15.52 18.16
C VAL A 189 -13.74 16.92 18.52
N THR A 190 -14.18 17.43 19.67
CA THR A 190 -13.66 18.64 20.29
C THR A 190 -12.84 18.25 21.51
N LEU A 191 -11.54 18.54 21.48
CA LEU A 191 -10.66 18.34 22.63
C LEU A 191 -10.81 19.54 23.61
N PRO A 192 -10.89 19.27 24.93
CA PRO A 192 -11.11 20.34 25.91
C PRO A 192 -9.86 21.24 26.06
N SER A 193 -10.09 22.49 26.41
CA SER A 193 -9.04 23.52 26.54
C SER A 193 -7.98 23.19 27.61
N THR A 194 -8.33 22.32 28.55
CA THR A 194 -7.44 21.83 29.62
C THR A 194 -6.41 20.82 29.14
N LEU A 195 -6.63 20.19 27.97
CA LEU A 195 -5.73 19.17 27.43
C LEU A 195 -4.55 19.84 26.69
N LYS A 196 -3.36 19.79 27.28
CA LYS A 196 -2.15 20.44 26.70
C LYS A 196 -1.33 19.52 25.80
N LYS A 197 -1.51 18.20 25.91
CA LYS A 197 -0.81 17.19 25.14
C LYS A 197 -1.61 15.90 25.11
N ILE A 198 -1.31 15.07 24.13
CA ILE A 198 -1.76 13.67 24.04
C ILE A 198 -0.52 12.79 24.24
N ASP A 199 -0.52 11.94 25.27
CA ASP A 199 0.61 11.11 25.63
C ASP A 199 0.53 9.73 24.95
N GLY A 200 0.97 9.64 23.71
CA GLY A 200 1.03 8.39 22.94
C GLY A 200 0.56 8.53 21.50
N THR A 201 0.91 7.57 20.69
CA THR A 201 0.68 7.56 19.24
C THR A 201 -0.76 7.21 18.86
N SER A 202 -1.12 7.43 17.60
CA SER A 202 -2.28 6.81 16.93
C SER A 202 -3.65 7.18 17.50
N THR A 203 -3.82 8.33 18.14
CA THR A 203 -5.06 8.65 18.88
C THR A 203 -6.32 8.63 18.01
N PHE A 204 -6.25 9.12 16.77
CA PHE A 204 -7.34 9.11 15.77
C PHE A 204 -6.98 8.30 14.52
N MET A 205 -5.98 7.43 14.62
CA MET A 205 -5.53 6.62 13.50
C MET A 205 -6.71 5.83 12.89
N ASN A 206 -6.85 5.88 11.56
CA ASN A 206 -7.93 5.21 10.82
C ASN A 206 -9.37 5.62 11.22
N CYS A 207 -9.57 6.84 11.72
CA CYS A 207 -10.90 7.43 11.87
C CYS A 207 -11.39 7.93 10.49
N THR A 208 -11.76 7.00 9.61
CA THR A 208 -12.00 7.27 8.18
C THR A 208 -13.16 8.23 7.89
N SER A 209 -14.13 8.36 8.80
CA SER A 209 -15.24 9.33 8.68
C SER A 209 -14.99 10.68 9.37
N LEU A 210 -13.83 10.86 10.02
CA LEU A 210 -13.51 12.08 10.77
C LEU A 210 -13.32 13.26 9.82
N THR A 211 -14.23 14.23 9.87
CA THR A 211 -14.20 15.40 8.96
C THR A 211 -13.53 16.62 9.58
N SER A 212 -13.53 16.72 10.90
CA SER A 212 -12.93 17.83 11.65
C SER A 212 -12.55 17.44 13.07
N VAL A 213 -11.47 18.04 13.56
CA VAL A 213 -11.05 17.97 14.97
C VAL A 213 -10.76 19.37 15.46
N SER A 214 -11.31 19.74 16.62
CA SER A 214 -10.96 20.99 17.29
C SER A 214 -9.87 20.72 18.32
N LEU A 215 -8.68 21.25 18.07
CA LEU A 215 -7.53 21.16 18.97
C LEU A 215 -7.48 22.39 19.90
N PRO A 216 -7.08 22.24 21.18
CA PRO A 216 -6.86 23.38 22.09
C PRO A 216 -5.74 24.30 21.57
N GLU A 217 -5.94 25.62 21.67
CA GLU A 217 -4.94 26.60 21.21
C GLU A 217 -3.59 26.49 21.92
N ASP A 218 -3.59 26.04 23.16
CA ASP A 218 -2.40 25.89 24.01
C ASP A 218 -1.76 24.50 23.95
N MET A 219 -2.24 23.62 23.08
CA MET A 219 -1.63 22.31 22.90
C MET A 219 -0.22 22.45 22.33
N VAL A 220 0.74 21.75 22.95
CA VAL A 220 2.15 21.86 22.58
C VAL A 220 2.64 20.70 21.72
N TYR A 221 2.08 19.49 21.88
CA TYR A 221 2.37 18.37 20.99
C TYR A 221 1.33 17.23 21.06
N PHE A 222 1.35 16.42 20.03
CA PHE A 222 0.75 15.10 19.93
C PHE A 222 1.74 14.18 19.20
N TYR A 223 1.70 12.91 19.53
CA TYR A 223 2.64 11.93 18.97
C TYR A 223 2.31 11.57 17.53
N GLY A 224 3.24 10.89 16.86
CA GLY A 224 3.10 10.41 15.50
C GLY A 224 1.89 9.51 15.28
N TYR A 225 1.52 9.30 14.01
CA TYR A 225 0.35 8.51 13.59
C TYR A 225 -1.01 9.05 14.09
N THR A 226 -1.04 10.25 14.70
CA THR A 226 -2.25 10.75 15.40
C THR A 226 -3.47 10.83 14.49
N PHE A 227 -3.32 11.26 13.24
CA PHE A 227 -4.40 11.37 12.24
C PHE A 227 -4.15 10.49 11.01
N GLU A 228 -3.25 9.50 11.11
CA GLU A 228 -2.98 8.57 10.02
C GLU A 228 -4.28 7.90 9.55
N GLY A 229 -4.50 7.86 8.23
CA GLY A 229 -5.68 7.24 7.64
C GLY A 229 -7.01 7.95 7.91
N CYS A 230 -7.00 9.21 8.39
CA CYS A 230 -8.21 10.04 8.50
C CYS A 230 -8.64 10.55 7.11
N THR A 231 -9.08 9.63 6.26
CA THR A 231 -9.34 9.88 4.84
C THR A 231 -10.39 10.95 4.54
N SER A 232 -11.31 11.23 5.48
CA SER A 232 -12.35 12.25 5.34
C SER A 232 -12.00 13.60 5.97
N LEU A 233 -10.83 13.75 6.61
CA LEU A 233 -10.41 14.98 7.27
C LEU A 233 -10.17 16.09 6.25
N LYS A 234 -11.05 17.13 6.25
CA LYS A 234 -11.04 18.20 5.24
C LYS A 234 -10.15 19.37 5.61
N SER A 235 -10.09 19.68 6.90
CA SER A 235 -9.29 20.78 7.43
C SER A 235 -8.95 20.53 8.90
N ILE A 236 -7.81 21.07 9.31
CA ILE A 236 -7.40 21.10 10.71
C ILE A 236 -6.65 22.40 10.99
N THR A 237 -6.94 23.03 12.12
CA THR A 237 -6.20 24.19 12.61
C THR A 237 -5.18 23.70 13.63
N LEU A 238 -3.90 23.86 13.32
CA LEU A 238 -2.83 23.50 14.24
C LEU A 238 -2.66 24.55 15.33
N PRO A 239 -2.42 24.14 16.59
CA PRO A 239 -2.21 25.05 17.71
C PRO A 239 -0.96 25.94 17.49
N LYS A 240 -1.07 27.23 17.87
CA LYS A 240 0.03 28.19 17.71
C LYS A 240 1.29 27.86 18.53
N LYS A 241 1.18 26.98 19.52
CA LYS A 241 2.30 26.54 20.38
C LYS A 241 2.79 25.14 20.03
N LEU A 242 2.26 24.53 18.94
CA LEU A 242 2.68 23.20 18.51
C LEU A 242 4.16 23.19 18.18
N ASP A 243 4.94 22.35 18.86
CA ASP A 243 6.38 22.28 18.70
C ASP A 243 6.81 21.34 17.57
N CYS A 244 6.13 20.22 17.40
CA CYS A 244 6.50 19.22 16.40
C CYS A 244 5.29 18.58 15.71
N ILE A 245 5.50 18.13 14.48
CA ILE A 245 4.60 17.24 13.72
C ILE A 245 5.42 15.98 13.48
N LEU A 246 5.15 14.93 14.26
CA LEU A 246 5.95 13.71 14.23
C LEU A 246 5.61 12.81 13.03
N GLU A 247 6.31 11.67 12.93
CA GLU A 247 6.19 10.74 11.82
C GLU A 247 4.73 10.29 11.58
N TYR A 248 4.35 10.16 10.31
CA TYR A 248 3.04 9.69 9.83
C TYR A 248 1.82 10.42 10.41
N THR A 249 2.01 11.61 11.01
CA THR A 249 0.92 12.33 11.72
C THR A 249 -0.33 12.53 10.88
N PHE A 250 -0.19 12.89 9.60
CA PHE A 250 -1.28 13.12 8.65
C PHE A 250 -1.25 12.14 7.47
N ALA A 251 -0.46 11.07 7.56
CA ALA A 251 -0.35 10.14 6.44
C ALA A 251 -1.72 9.60 6.02
N GLY A 252 -2.01 9.60 4.71
CA GLY A 252 -3.29 9.14 4.18
C GLY A 252 -4.48 10.08 4.40
N CYS A 253 -4.28 11.34 4.83
CA CYS A 253 -5.35 12.34 4.91
C CYS A 253 -5.73 12.88 3.52
N VAL A 254 -6.23 12.03 2.64
CA VAL A 254 -6.47 12.32 1.21
C VAL A 254 -7.49 13.45 0.95
N SER A 255 -8.38 13.75 1.91
CA SER A 255 -9.37 14.84 1.79
C SER A 255 -8.90 16.18 2.36
N LEU A 256 -7.71 16.23 2.97
CA LEU A 256 -7.16 17.46 3.55
C LEU A 256 -6.81 18.44 2.43
N THR A 257 -7.52 19.57 2.36
CA THR A 257 -7.38 20.52 1.24
C THR A 257 -6.40 21.65 1.52
N SER A 258 -6.18 21.97 2.78
CA SER A 258 -5.27 23.03 3.19
C SER A 258 -4.61 22.72 4.53
N LEU A 259 -3.36 23.17 4.69
CA LEU A 259 -2.62 23.07 5.95
C LEU A 259 -1.75 24.29 6.15
N TYR A 260 -1.80 24.86 7.37
CA TYR A 260 -0.96 25.94 7.83
C TYR A 260 -0.03 25.45 8.94
N ILE A 261 1.28 25.60 8.75
CA ILE A 261 2.32 25.22 9.71
C ILE A 261 2.69 26.46 10.56
N PRO A 262 2.44 26.45 11.88
CA PRO A 262 2.75 27.57 12.76
C PRO A 262 4.24 27.89 12.86
N ALA A 263 4.55 29.12 13.30
CA ALA A 263 5.93 29.58 13.55
C ALA A 263 6.66 28.73 14.61
N SER A 264 5.92 28.13 15.53
CA SER A 264 6.47 27.33 16.65
C SER A 264 6.99 25.95 16.24
N VAL A 265 6.56 25.43 15.09
CA VAL A 265 6.96 24.05 14.66
C VAL A 265 8.46 24.02 14.38
N SER A 266 9.19 23.27 15.21
CA SER A 266 10.63 23.09 15.14
C SER A 266 11.05 21.80 14.44
N GLU A 267 10.15 20.79 14.42
CA GLU A 267 10.41 19.47 13.83
C GLU A 267 9.22 18.96 13.03
N ILE A 268 9.49 18.45 11.84
CA ILE A 268 8.55 17.69 11.00
C ILE A 268 9.17 16.32 10.76
N GLY A 269 8.49 15.31 11.26
CA GLY A 269 8.92 13.92 11.20
C GLY A 269 8.81 13.32 9.79
N ARG A 270 9.44 12.16 9.63
CA ARG A 270 9.43 11.41 8.39
C ARG A 270 7.99 11.04 8.00
N ASP A 271 7.69 11.17 6.71
CA ASP A 271 6.41 10.77 6.10
C ASP A 271 5.17 11.38 6.79
N ALA A 272 5.36 12.51 7.51
CA ALA A 272 4.29 13.17 8.26
C ALA A 272 3.04 13.51 7.42
N PHE A 273 3.22 13.68 6.11
CA PHE A 273 2.19 14.08 5.15
C PHE A 273 2.06 13.08 3.97
N ASP A 274 2.61 11.87 4.11
CA ASP A 274 2.54 10.87 3.04
C ASP A 274 1.09 10.63 2.59
N GLY A 275 0.85 10.60 1.27
CA GLY A 275 -0.48 10.37 0.71
C GLY A 275 -1.50 11.50 0.93
N CYS A 276 -1.12 12.71 1.37
CA CYS A 276 -2.01 13.88 1.48
C CYS A 276 -2.34 14.48 0.10
N SER A 277 -2.84 13.68 -0.83
CA SER A 277 -3.04 14.06 -2.24
C SER A 277 -4.10 15.16 -2.48
N GLY A 278 -4.96 15.45 -1.50
CA GLY A 278 -5.98 16.47 -1.58
C GLY A 278 -5.50 17.90 -1.34
N ILE A 279 -4.27 18.09 -0.83
CA ILE A 279 -3.76 19.42 -0.49
C ILE A 279 -3.59 20.28 -1.75
N THR A 280 -4.29 21.40 -1.79
CA THR A 280 -4.18 22.42 -2.84
C THR A 280 -3.61 23.74 -2.31
N SER A 281 -3.57 23.92 -0.97
CA SER A 281 -3.00 25.08 -0.31
C SER A 281 -2.17 24.66 0.90
N PHE A 282 -0.88 24.98 0.85
CA PHE A 282 0.05 24.69 1.94
C PHE A 282 0.87 25.93 2.26
N HIS A 283 0.94 26.28 3.52
CA HIS A 283 1.65 27.49 3.95
C HIS A 283 2.39 27.26 5.26
N VAL A 284 3.66 27.67 5.30
CA VAL A 284 4.47 27.76 6.50
C VAL A 284 4.53 29.22 6.93
N ASP A 285 4.28 29.50 8.21
CA ASP A 285 4.36 30.84 8.80
C ASP A 285 5.73 31.48 8.48
N GLU A 286 5.73 32.73 8.01
CA GLU A 286 6.97 33.45 7.64
C GLU A 286 7.94 33.58 8.82
N ALA A 287 7.43 33.63 10.06
CA ALA A 287 8.24 33.68 11.27
C ALA A 287 8.82 32.32 11.68
N ASN A 288 8.43 31.20 11.03
CA ASN A 288 9.02 29.89 11.29
C ASN A 288 10.52 29.95 10.98
N GLN A 289 11.36 29.43 11.89
CA GLN A 289 12.82 29.50 11.79
C GLN A 289 13.42 28.27 11.10
N ASN A 290 12.66 27.20 10.92
CA ASN A 290 13.17 25.90 10.46
C ASN A 290 12.69 25.53 9.05
N TYR A 291 11.50 26.01 8.67
CA TYR A 291 10.81 25.61 7.45
C TYR A 291 10.33 26.79 6.63
N SER A 292 10.10 26.53 5.36
CA SER A 292 9.48 27.43 4.39
C SER A 292 8.68 26.62 3.38
N SER A 293 7.74 27.26 2.67
CA SER A 293 6.97 26.60 1.60
C SER A 293 6.98 27.42 0.31
N GLU A 294 6.78 26.74 -0.81
CA GLU A 294 6.56 27.35 -2.12
C GLU A 294 5.52 26.52 -2.87
N GLY A 295 4.35 27.10 -3.12
CA GLY A 295 3.20 26.34 -3.56
C GLY A 295 2.83 25.24 -2.56
N THR A 296 2.77 24.00 -3.03
CA THR A 296 2.51 22.81 -2.19
C THR A 296 3.81 22.10 -1.75
N VAL A 297 4.96 22.69 -1.95
CA VAL A 297 6.26 22.06 -1.63
C VAL A 297 6.83 22.62 -0.34
N LEU A 298 7.24 21.72 0.55
CA LEU A 298 7.87 22.00 1.84
C LEU A 298 9.39 21.93 1.73
N PHE A 299 10.06 22.93 2.27
CA PHE A 299 11.53 23.04 2.34
C PHE A 299 11.98 23.30 3.77
N ASN A 300 13.27 23.08 4.05
CA ASN A 300 13.92 23.74 5.17
C ASN A 300 13.96 25.26 4.94
N LYS A 301 14.27 26.05 5.98
CA LYS A 301 14.14 27.53 5.98
C LYS A 301 14.86 28.20 4.82
N ASP A 302 16.08 27.80 4.54
CA ASP A 302 16.96 28.38 3.51
C ASP A 302 16.82 27.73 2.13
N LYS A 303 15.84 26.83 1.97
CA LYS A 303 15.57 26.09 0.73
C LYS A 303 16.78 25.32 0.17
N THR A 304 17.66 24.85 1.05
CA THR A 304 18.76 23.95 0.64
C THR A 304 18.35 22.49 0.62
N ARG A 305 17.24 22.14 1.33
CA ARG A 305 16.64 20.80 1.32
C ARG A 305 15.15 20.88 0.97
N LEU A 306 14.73 20.07 -0.01
CA LEU A 306 13.34 19.80 -0.32
C LEU A 306 12.89 18.62 0.53
N ILE A 307 11.82 18.80 1.34
CA ILE A 307 11.34 17.81 2.29
C ILE A 307 10.29 16.93 1.64
N CYS A 308 9.21 17.52 1.13
CA CYS A 308 8.17 16.79 0.39
C CYS A 308 7.31 17.74 -0.46
N ALA A 309 6.73 17.19 -1.52
CA ALA A 309 5.67 17.81 -2.29
C ALA A 309 4.33 17.30 -1.76
N LEU A 310 3.53 18.22 -1.21
CA LEU A 310 2.19 17.95 -0.68
C LEU A 310 1.16 18.23 -1.78
N GLY A 311 0.13 17.41 -1.87
CA GLY A 311 -0.85 17.54 -2.96
C GLY A 311 -0.26 17.21 -4.33
N GLN A 312 -0.94 17.63 -5.39
CA GLN A 312 -0.50 17.34 -6.76
C GLN A 312 0.16 18.56 -7.41
N ILE A 313 1.39 18.37 -7.86
CA ILE A 313 2.04 19.34 -8.76
C ILE A 313 1.50 19.11 -10.17
N GLU A 314 1.01 20.17 -10.80
CA GLU A 314 0.50 20.10 -12.18
C GLU A 314 1.53 20.59 -13.18
N GLY A 315 1.77 19.80 -14.24
CA GLY A 315 2.65 20.17 -15.34
C GLY A 315 4.13 20.09 -15.02
N ASP A 316 4.87 21.13 -15.39
CA ASP A 316 6.33 21.17 -15.28
C ASP A 316 6.78 21.76 -13.94
N TYR A 317 7.70 21.08 -13.25
CA TYR A 317 8.24 21.57 -11.98
C TYR A 317 9.76 21.75 -12.04
N LYS A 318 10.20 22.94 -11.68
CA LYS A 318 11.62 23.24 -11.55
C LYS A 318 12.00 23.34 -10.08
N VAL A 319 12.81 22.41 -9.59
CA VAL A 319 13.34 22.46 -8.23
C VAL A 319 14.25 23.69 -8.08
N PRO A 320 14.11 24.49 -6.99
CA PRO A 320 14.92 25.69 -6.76
C PRO A 320 16.42 25.42 -6.84
N ALA A 321 17.16 26.35 -7.44
CA ALA A 321 18.61 26.21 -7.65
C ALA A 321 19.43 26.20 -6.35
N THR A 322 18.83 26.57 -5.22
CA THR A 322 19.44 26.50 -3.89
C THR A 322 19.45 25.08 -3.30
N VAL A 323 18.55 24.19 -3.77
CA VAL A 323 18.42 22.83 -3.25
C VAL A 323 19.69 22.02 -3.55
N ARG A 324 20.17 21.33 -2.51
CA ARG A 324 21.34 20.43 -2.55
C ARG A 324 21.00 19.02 -2.10
N ASP A 325 19.83 18.87 -1.45
CA ASP A 325 19.34 17.60 -0.94
C ASP A 325 17.82 17.52 -1.11
N ILE A 326 17.32 16.33 -1.42
CA ILE A 326 15.89 16.04 -1.55
C ILE A 326 15.62 14.80 -0.72
N ASN A 327 14.61 14.82 0.13
CA ASN A 327 14.29 13.66 0.94
C ASN A 327 13.82 12.48 0.07
N GLU A 328 13.98 11.27 0.60
CA GLU A 328 13.31 10.07 0.08
C GLU A 328 11.79 10.33 0.00
N TRP A 329 11.12 9.75 -0.99
CA TRP A 329 9.66 9.85 -1.20
C TRP A 329 9.15 11.27 -1.54
N ALA A 330 10.00 12.27 -1.67
CA ALA A 330 9.60 13.68 -1.73
C ALA A 330 8.62 14.04 -2.86
N PHE A 331 8.60 13.30 -3.97
CA PHE A 331 7.65 13.43 -5.09
C PHE A 331 6.78 12.19 -5.27
N ARG A 332 6.65 11.33 -4.26
CA ARG A 332 5.85 10.12 -4.36
C ARG A 332 4.41 10.43 -4.77
N ASP A 333 3.85 9.57 -5.64
CA ASP A 333 2.45 9.65 -6.10
C ASP A 333 2.05 11.00 -6.75
N GLN A 334 3.03 11.79 -7.24
CA GLN A 334 2.77 13.00 -8.01
C GLN A 334 2.29 12.63 -9.42
N SER A 335 1.03 12.19 -9.50
CA SER A 335 0.45 11.62 -10.73
C SER A 335 0.12 12.66 -11.82
N ARG A 336 0.26 13.96 -11.55
CA ARG A 336 -0.03 15.05 -12.49
C ARG A 336 1.20 15.84 -12.95
N VAL A 337 2.37 15.59 -12.35
CA VAL A 337 3.62 16.22 -12.79
C VAL A 337 4.04 15.63 -14.13
N LEU A 338 4.36 16.49 -15.09
CA LEU A 338 4.75 16.11 -16.45
C LEU A 338 6.28 16.11 -16.62
N SER A 339 6.94 17.07 -16.05
CA SER A 339 8.41 17.10 -16.04
C SER A 339 8.97 17.65 -14.74
N VAL A 340 10.18 17.18 -14.36
CA VAL A 340 10.93 17.72 -13.22
C VAL A 340 12.35 18.08 -13.65
N SER A 341 12.75 19.34 -13.36
CA SER A 341 14.14 19.76 -13.53
C SER A 341 14.86 19.80 -12.18
N LEU A 342 15.83 18.90 -12.00
CA LEU A 342 16.67 18.85 -10.81
C LEU A 342 17.83 19.85 -10.91
N PRO A 343 18.22 20.53 -9.80
CA PRO A 343 19.24 21.57 -9.83
C PRO A 343 20.66 21.00 -9.90
N GLU A 344 21.58 21.78 -10.47
CA GLU A 344 23.01 21.49 -10.40
C GLU A 344 23.50 21.49 -8.94
N GLY A 345 24.43 20.57 -8.64
CA GLY A 345 24.92 20.33 -7.28
C GLY A 345 24.22 19.23 -6.52
N LEU A 346 23.07 18.75 -7.00
CA LEU A 346 22.46 17.52 -6.50
C LEU A 346 23.30 16.32 -6.95
N THR A 347 23.66 15.43 -6.03
CA THR A 347 24.53 14.29 -6.32
C THR A 347 23.79 12.95 -6.32
N GLN A 348 22.56 12.91 -5.81
CA GLN A 348 21.77 11.69 -5.71
C GLN A 348 20.31 11.93 -6.10
N VAL A 349 19.72 10.98 -6.81
CA VAL A 349 18.28 10.78 -6.88
C VAL A 349 17.95 9.75 -5.81
N GLN A 350 17.24 10.18 -4.77
CA GLN A 350 17.00 9.39 -3.56
C GLN A 350 16.07 8.21 -3.81
N MET A 351 16.04 7.27 -2.84
CA MET A 351 15.13 6.11 -2.88
C MET A 351 13.69 6.57 -3.01
N TYR A 352 12.94 5.93 -3.91
CA TYR A 352 11.51 6.19 -4.14
C TYR A 352 11.15 7.65 -4.47
N LEU A 353 12.12 8.48 -4.90
CA LEU A 353 11.90 9.92 -5.09
C LEU A 353 10.71 10.23 -5.98
N PHE A 354 10.54 9.49 -7.09
CA PHE A 354 9.45 9.63 -8.07
C PHE A 354 8.54 8.40 -8.11
N ASP A 355 8.50 7.58 -7.03
CA ASP A 355 7.64 6.40 -6.98
C ASP A 355 6.17 6.79 -7.23
N GLY A 356 5.52 6.11 -8.18
CA GLY A 356 4.12 6.38 -8.54
C GLY A 356 3.87 7.66 -9.36
N CYS A 357 4.90 8.34 -9.87
CA CYS A 357 4.73 9.51 -10.75
C CYS A 357 4.30 9.07 -12.16
N THR A 358 3.07 8.58 -12.29
CA THR A 358 2.58 7.90 -13.51
C THR A 358 2.51 8.77 -14.75
N SER A 359 2.36 10.10 -14.62
CA SER A 359 2.33 11.05 -15.75
C SER A 359 3.67 11.69 -16.07
N LEU A 360 4.73 11.40 -15.31
CA LEU A 360 6.05 11.98 -15.48
C LEU A 360 6.67 11.52 -16.82
N GLN A 361 6.85 12.46 -17.75
CA GLN A 361 7.35 12.19 -19.11
C GLN A 361 8.87 12.36 -19.22
N SER A 362 9.44 13.29 -18.43
CA SER A 362 10.87 13.55 -18.46
C SER A 362 11.41 14.08 -17.14
N VAL A 363 12.68 13.76 -16.84
CA VAL A 363 13.43 14.34 -15.73
C VAL A 363 14.77 14.86 -16.24
N SER A 364 15.06 16.16 -15.99
CA SER A 364 16.37 16.71 -16.26
C SER A 364 17.31 16.44 -15.08
N LEU A 365 18.26 15.54 -15.28
CA LEU A 365 19.25 15.16 -14.29
C LEU A 365 20.46 16.13 -14.35
N PRO A 366 21.01 16.58 -13.19
CA PRO A 366 22.16 17.48 -13.15
C PRO A 366 23.45 16.77 -13.54
N LYS A 367 24.39 17.49 -14.12
CA LYS A 367 25.72 16.95 -14.49
C LYS A 367 26.53 16.45 -13.29
N SER A 368 26.21 16.95 -12.09
CA SER A 368 26.83 16.54 -10.81
C SER A 368 26.33 15.22 -10.27
N LEU A 369 25.31 14.59 -10.91
CA LEU A 369 24.66 13.38 -10.38
C LEU A 369 25.62 12.18 -10.36
N LYS A 370 25.78 11.59 -9.18
CA LYS A 370 26.62 10.40 -8.95
C LYS A 370 25.84 9.12 -8.81
N SER A 371 24.62 9.18 -8.26
CA SER A 371 23.84 7.95 -8.03
C SER A 371 22.34 8.13 -8.22
N ILE A 372 21.72 7.04 -8.72
CA ILE A 372 20.27 6.83 -8.76
C ILE A 372 19.99 5.66 -7.83
N GLN A 373 19.21 5.90 -6.78
CA GLN A 373 18.95 4.94 -5.72
C GLN A 373 17.81 3.96 -6.08
N TYR A 374 17.61 2.95 -5.20
CA TYR A 374 16.58 1.94 -5.34
C TYR A 374 15.18 2.55 -5.55
N ALA A 375 14.43 2.01 -6.52
CA ALA A 375 13.06 2.43 -6.84
C ALA A 375 12.86 3.93 -7.08
N ALA A 376 13.93 4.66 -7.44
CA ALA A 376 13.89 6.13 -7.60
C ALA A 376 12.85 6.61 -8.61
N PHE A 377 12.55 5.82 -9.66
CA PHE A 377 11.57 6.08 -10.71
C PHE A 377 10.50 4.98 -10.78
N LYS A 378 10.30 4.23 -9.71
CA LYS A 378 9.34 3.13 -9.70
C LYS A 378 7.96 3.61 -10.14
N GLY A 379 7.33 2.88 -11.09
CA GLY A 379 5.99 3.19 -11.56
C GLY A 379 5.87 4.46 -12.42
N CYS A 380 6.98 5.06 -12.88
CA CYS A 380 6.95 6.20 -13.83
C CYS A 380 6.59 5.70 -15.23
N SER A 381 5.35 5.23 -15.42
CA SER A 381 4.91 4.53 -16.63
C SER A 381 4.85 5.41 -17.89
N SER A 382 4.83 6.75 -17.74
CA SER A 382 4.88 7.70 -18.87
C SER A 382 6.27 8.24 -19.17
N LEU A 383 7.31 7.85 -18.42
CA LEU A 383 8.68 8.34 -18.64
C LEU A 383 9.19 7.90 -20.02
N ALA A 384 9.27 8.86 -20.95
CA ALA A 384 9.58 8.56 -22.34
C ALA A 384 11.08 8.44 -22.62
N SER A 385 11.87 9.25 -21.93
CA SER A 385 13.33 9.23 -22.11
C SER A 385 14.07 9.66 -20.84
N LEU A 386 15.28 9.14 -20.67
CA LEU A 386 16.17 9.55 -19.59
C LEU A 386 17.62 9.69 -20.11
N SER A 387 18.29 10.79 -19.72
CA SER A 387 19.69 11.03 -20.03
C SER A 387 20.54 10.89 -18.79
N ILE A 388 21.43 9.89 -18.76
CA ILE A 388 22.34 9.61 -17.64
C ILE A 388 23.63 10.41 -17.81
N PRO A 389 23.99 11.31 -16.86
CA PRO A 389 25.18 12.13 -16.94
C PRO A 389 26.50 11.35 -16.87
N ALA A 390 27.58 11.99 -17.35
CA ALA A 390 28.93 11.43 -17.30
C ALA A 390 29.42 11.09 -15.89
N ALA A 391 29.00 11.86 -14.88
CA ALA A 391 29.44 11.68 -13.50
C ALA A 391 28.72 10.55 -12.74
N THR A 392 27.72 9.91 -13.36
CA THR A 392 26.93 8.86 -12.69
C THR A 392 27.76 7.59 -12.50
N GLU A 393 27.98 7.25 -11.24
CA GLU A 393 28.83 6.14 -10.79
C GLU A 393 27.99 4.90 -10.44
N ASN A 394 26.75 5.10 -9.91
CA ASN A 394 25.91 4.01 -9.46
C ASN A 394 24.44 4.19 -9.86
N ILE A 395 23.85 3.12 -10.38
CA ILE A 395 22.41 2.97 -10.65
C ILE A 395 21.97 1.72 -9.91
N ALA A 396 21.11 1.88 -8.89
CA ALA A 396 20.67 0.77 -8.05
C ALA A 396 19.71 -0.17 -8.79
N GLU A 397 19.69 -1.44 -8.40
CA GLU A 397 18.70 -2.41 -8.87
C GLU A 397 17.29 -1.95 -8.50
N GLY A 398 16.29 -2.14 -9.39
CA GLY A 398 14.91 -1.67 -9.19
C GLY A 398 14.69 -0.16 -9.41
N ALA A 399 15.74 0.63 -9.76
CA ALA A 399 15.61 2.08 -9.92
C ALA A 399 14.51 2.50 -10.92
N PHE A 400 14.26 1.70 -11.96
CA PHE A 400 13.31 1.96 -13.05
C PHE A 400 12.19 0.91 -13.14
N GLU A 401 11.88 0.22 -12.06
CA GLU A 401 10.78 -0.76 -12.01
C GLU A 401 9.48 -0.11 -12.48
N GLY A 402 8.75 -0.74 -13.43
CA GLY A 402 7.48 -0.21 -13.95
C GLY A 402 7.59 1.00 -14.89
N CYS A 403 8.81 1.38 -15.36
CA CYS A 403 8.99 2.44 -16.36
C CYS A 403 8.69 1.93 -17.78
N THR A 404 7.45 1.53 -18.03
CA THR A 404 7.04 0.87 -19.30
C THR A 404 6.98 1.82 -20.49
N GLY A 405 6.89 3.15 -20.28
CA GLY A 405 6.80 4.15 -21.35
C GLY A 405 8.12 4.53 -22.01
N VAL A 406 9.27 4.00 -21.53
CA VAL A 406 10.58 4.42 -22.04
C VAL A 406 10.77 3.99 -23.50
N THR A 407 11.04 4.98 -24.36
CA THR A 407 11.35 4.77 -25.79
C THR A 407 12.82 5.00 -26.13
N SER A 408 13.56 5.68 -25.24
CA SER A 408 15.00 5.88 -25.40
C SER A 408 15.71 6.06 -24.07
N PHE A 409 16.90 5.49 -23.97
CA PHE A 409 17.80 5.65 -22.82
C PHE A 409 19.14 6.16 -23.35
N HIS A 410 19.58 7.32 -22.87
CA HIS A 410 20.80 7.94 -23.30
C HIS A 410 21.82 7.99 -22.17
N VAL A 411 23.00 7.47 -22.38
CA VAL A 411 24.15 7.58 -21.47
C VAL A 411 25.20 8.46 -22.12
N ASP A 412 25.65 9.51 -21.41
CA ASP A 412 26.74 10.38 -21.85
C ASP A 412 27.97 9.53 -22.24
N GLU A 413 28.55 9.78 -23.42
CA GLU A 413 29.67 9.01 -23.95
C GLU A 413 30.89 9.01 -23.02
N ALA A 414 31.08 10.10 -22.25
CA ALA A 414 32.13 10.23 -21.26
C ALA A 414 31.87 9.45 -19.97
N ASN A 415 30.69 8.85 -19.79
CA ASN A 415 30.43 8.03 -18.61
C ASN A 415 31.36 6.80 -18.58
N PRO A 416 32.10 6.57 -17.47
CA PRO A 416 33.05 5.45 -17.39
C PRO A 416 32.42 4.10 -17.06
N ASN A 417 31.18 4.08 -16.53
CA ASN A 417 30.57 2.87 -15.96
C ASN A 417 29.47 2.27 -16.83
N TYR A 418 28.77 3.10 -17.62
CA TYR A 418 27.56 2.73 -18.34
C TYR A 418 27.61 3.09 -19.82
N SER A 419 26.78 2.42 -20.59
CA SER A 419 26.48 2.71 -21.99
C SER A 419 25.03 2.30 -22.30
N SER A 420 24.46 2.78 -23.41
CA SER A 420 23.08 2.44 -23.79
C SER A 420 22.96 2.14 -25.29
N GLU A 421 21.97 1.33 -25.64
CA GLU A 421 21.50 1.11 -27.02
C GLU A 421 19.96 1.04 -27.01
N GLY A 422 19.31 1.99 -27.69
CA GLY A 422 17.84 2.09 -27.67
C GLY A 422 17.30 2.25 -26.24
N THR A 423 16.52 1.29 -25.80
CA THR A 423 15.92 1.26 -24.44
C THR A 423 16.72 0.41 -23.45
N VAL A 424 17.88 -0.10 -23.84
CA VAL A 424 18.67 -1.00 -23.01
C VAL A 424 19.90 -0.29 -22.43
N LEU A 425 20.05 -0.39 -21.13
CA LEU A 425 21.19 0.07 -20.36
C LEU A 425 22.15 -1.08 -20.10
N PHE A 426 23.42 -0.87 -20.42
CA PHE A 426 24.52 -1.80 -20.19
C PHE A 426 25.55 -1.21 -19.23
N ASN A 427 26.39 -2.07 -18.68
CA ASN A 427 27.66 -1.60 -18.16
C ASN A 427 28.56 -1.09 -19.34
N LYS A 428 29.64 -0.35 -19.04
CA LYS A 428 30.50 0.30 -20.05
C LYS A 428 31.00 -0.69 -21.12
N ASN A 429 31.37 -1.89 -20.72
CA ASN A 429 31.95 -2.90 -21.61
C ASN A 429 30.89 -3.68 -22.42
N LYS A 430 29.61 -3.39 -22.21
CA LYS A 430 28.46 -4.09 -22.84
C LYS A 430 28.47 -5.60 -22.66
N ASN A 431 29.05 -6.08 -21.55
CA ASN A 431 28.99 -7.51 -21.22
C ASN A 431 27.93 -7.83 -20.15
N LYS A 432 27.30 -6.79 -19.54
CA LYS A 432 26.17 -6.96 -18.62
C LYS A 432 25.01 -6.06 -19.05
N ILE A 433 23.80 -6.63 -19.19
CA ILE A 433 22.54 -5.87 -19.25
C ILE A 433 22.17 -5.48 -17.83
N ILE A 434 21.85 -4.19 -17.64
CA ILE A 434 21.41 -3.63 -16.36
C ILE A 434 19.89 -3.42 -16.37
N TYR A 435 19.36 -2.80 -17.44
CA TYR A 435 17.94 -2.63 -17.68
C TYR A 435 17.60 -2.73 -19.15
N ALA A 436 16.48 -3.35 -19.46
CA ALA A 436 15.81 -3.31 -20.75
C ALA A 436 14.40 -2.76 -20.51
N LEU A 437 14.17 -1.50 -20.88
CA LEU A 437 12.98 -0.74 -20.57
C LEU A 437 12.06 -0.58 -21.80
N GLY A 438 10.82 -0.08 -21.57
CA GLY A 438 9.85 0.16 -22.64
C GLY A 438 9.21 -1.09 -23.20
N HIS A 439 8.61 -0.99 -24.39
CA HIS A 439 7.91 -2.09 -25.05
C HIS A 439 8.85 -2.86 -25.97
N ILE A 440 9.23 -4.07 -25.57
CA ILE A 440 10.10 -4.96 -26.34
C ILE A 440 9.34 -6.25 -26.64
N GLU A 441 9.05 -6.53 -27.91
CA GLU A 441 8.35 -7.76 -28.32
C GLU A 441 9.34 -8.89 -28.64
N ASP A 442 10.47 -8.54 -29.25
CA ASP A 442 11.51 -9.46 -29.66
C ASP A 442 12.88 -8.87 -29.32
N TYR A 443 13.64 -9.58 -28.50
CA TYR A 443 14.95 -9.12 -28.09
C TYR A 443 16.05 -10.14 -28.34
N LYS A 444 17.02 -9.69 -29.13
CA LYS A 444 18.26 -10.45 -29.33
C LYS A 444 19.37 -9.88 -28.47
N VAL A 445 19.72 -10.61 -27.41
CA VAL A 445 20.83 -10.24 -26.51
C VAL A 445 22.12 -10.16 -27.29
N PRO A 446 22.90 -9.05 -27.24
CA PRO A 446 24.17 -8.91 -27.96
C PRO A 446 25.18 -10.00 -27.60
N ALA A 447 26.00 -10.40 -28.60
CA ALA A 447 27.00 -11.46 -28.41
C ALA A 447 28.07 -11.12 -27.35
N SER A 448 28.26 -9.84 -27.03
CA SER A 448 29.19 -9.39 -25.98
C SER A 448 28.68 -9.64 -24.57
N VAL A 449 27.36 -9.91 -24.38
CA VAL A 449 26.73 -10.03 -23.07
C VAL A 449 26.98 -11.43 -22.51
N ASP A 450 27.58 -11.47 -21.32
CA ASP A 450 27.77 -12.69 -20.54
C ASP A 450 26.85 -12.74 -19.29
N THR A 451 26.23 -11.59 -18.94
CA THR A 451 25.39 -11.45 -17.74
C THR A 451 24.11 -10.68 -18.04
N ILE A 452 22.96 -11.27 -17.72
CA ILE A 452 21.67 -10.56 -17.64
C ILE A 452 21.45 -10.21 -16.17
N GLY A 453 21.31 -8.91 -15.87
CA GLY A 453 21.22 -8.38 -14.51
C GLY A 453 19.93 -8.76 -13.78
N ALA A 454 19.91 -8.59 -12.46
CA ALA A 454 18.72 -8.80 -11.67
C ALA A 454 17.62 -7.81 -12.07
N SER A 455 16.37 -8.29 -12.15
CA SER A 455 15.19 -7.52 -12.58
C SER A 455 15.34 -6.76 -13.90
N SER A 456 16.32 -7.11 -14.75
CA SER A 456 16.67 -6.29 -15.93
C SER A 456 15.61 -6.25 -17.03
N PHE A 457 14.78 -7.27 -17.15
CA PHE A 457 13.62 -7.36 -18.04
C PHE A 457 12.31 -7.47 -17.25
N GLN A 458 12.30 -7.03 -16.00
CA GLN A 458 11.09 -7.04 -15.19
C GLN A 458 10.01 -6.17 -15.85
N ASP A 459 8.75 -6.61 -15.78
CA ASP A 459 7.56 -5.93 -16.33
C ASP A 459 7.57 -5.78 -17.89
N GLN A 460 8.39 -6.57 -18.61
CA GLN A 460 8.37 -6.63 -20.07
C GLN A 460 7.15 -7.43 -20.57
N SER A 461 5.98 -6.85 -20.37
CA SER A 461 4.69 -7.49 -20.66
C SER A 461 4.46 -7.80 -22.15
N ASP A 462 5.25 -7.22 -23.05
CA ASP A 462 5.15 -7.45 -24.50
C ASP A 462 6.20 -8.42 -25.05
N LEU A 463 7.20 -8.79 -24.26
CA LEU A 463 8.29 -9.67 -24.69
C LEU A 463 7.76 -11.08 -25.00
N ILE A 464 7.85 -11.50 -26.26
CA ILE A 464 7.41 -12.81 -26.76
C ILE A 464 8.61 -13.68 -27.13
N TYR A 465 9.61 -13.08 -27.76
CA TYR A 465 10.79 -13.76 -28.28
C TYR A 465 12.06 -13.24 -27.62
N LEU A 466 12.87 -14.16 -27.10
CA LEU A 466 14.16 -13.84 -26.49
C LEU A 466 15.26 -14.72 -27.13
N THR A 467 16.30 -14.08 -27.63
CA THR A 467 17.49 -14.79 -28.15
C THR A 467 18.67 -14.56 -27.21
N LEU A 468 19.22 -15.64 -26.67
CA LEU A 468 20.36 -15.66 -25.77
C LEU A 468 21.64 -16.04 -26.53
N PRO A 469 22.76 -15.28 -26.40
CA PRO A 469 23.99 -15.52 -27.14
C PRO A 469 24.76 -16.71 -26.58
N GLU A 470 25.64 -17.28 -27.39
CA GLU A 470 26.51 -18.42 -27.03
C GLU A 470 27.35 -18.14 -25.76
N GLY A 471 27.81 -16.88 -25.59
CA GLY A 471 28.69 -16.49 -24.49
C GLY A 471 27.98 -16.17 -23.16
N LEU A 472 26.66 -16.33 -23.07
CA LEU A 472 25.92 -16.02 -21.85
C LEU A 472 26.25 -17.02 -20.72
N LYS A 473 26.60 -16.50 -19.55
CA LYS A 473 27.01 -17.28 -18.37
C LYS A 473 25.99 -17.33 -17.27
N ILE A 474 25.29 -16.18 -17.04
CA ILE A 474 24.39 -16.03 -15.89
C ILE A 474 23.18 -15.15 -16.21
N ILE A 475 22.02 -15.59 -15.74
CA ILE A 475 20.79 -14.81 -15.67
C ILE A 475 20.46 -14.66 -14.19
N LYS A 476 20.47 -13.41 -13.72
CA LYS A 476 20.32 -13.09 -12.31
C LYS A 476 18.88 -13.16 -11.82
N GLU A 477 18.73 -13.01 -10.49
CA GLU A 477 17.46 -13.07 -9.78
C GLU A 477 16.40 -12.17 -10.44
N ALA A 478 15.17 -12.71 -10.55
CA ALA A 478 13.98 -12.00 -11.02
C ALA A 478 14.13 -11.31 -12.41
N ALA A 479 15.14 -11.69 -13.24
CA ALA A 479 15.48 -10.98 -14.48
C ALA A 479 14.28 -10.78 -15.42
N PHE A 480 13.35 -11.75 -15.51
CA PHE A 480 12.17 -11.74 -16.38
C PHE A 480 10.86 -11.82 -15.58
N THR A 481 10.84 -11.33 -14.35
CA THR A 481 9.61 -11.27 -13.53
C THR A 481 8.55 -10.41 -14.23
N ASN A 482 7.28 -10.86 -14.23
CA ASN A 482 6.15 -10.21 -14.89
C ASN A 482 6.30 -10.05 -16.43
N SER A 483 7.20 -10.81 -17.08
CA SER A 483 7.28 -10.90 -18.54
C SER A 483 6.33 -11.99 -19.05
N ASP A 484 5.02 -11.78 -18.84
CA ASP A 484 3.98 -12.82 -18.93
C ASP A 484 3.73 -13.36 -20.35
N LYS A 485 4.13 -12.60 -21.37
CA LYS A 485 4.01 -13.05 -22.77
C LYS A 485 5.25 -13.79 -23.29
N LEU A 486 6.34 -13.87 -22.49
CA LEU A 486 7.56 -14.56 -22.93
C LEU A 486 7.26 -16.04 -23.18
N LYS A 487 7.36 -16.42 -24.43
CA LYS A 487 6.94 -17.74 -24.90
C LYS A 487 8.05 -18.52 -25.58
N TYR A 488 8.95 -17.83 -26.28
CA TYR A 488 9.98 -18.45 -27.09
C TYR A 488 11.35 -17.94 -26.68
N VAL A 489 12.20 -18.85 -26.18
CA VAL A 489 13.59 -18.57 -25.80
C VAL A 489 14.51 -19.38 -26.69
N TYR A 490 15.38 -18.71 -27.45
CA TYR A 490 16.40 -19.33 -28.31
C TYR A 490 17.76 -19.19 -27.62
N ALA A 491 18.26 -20.28 -27.06
CA ALA A 491 19.54 -20.33 -26.38
C ALA A 491 20.60 -20.86 -27.31
N TYR A 492 21.57 -20.03 -27.67
CA TYR A 492 22.69 -20.45 -28.54
C TYR A 492 23.84 -21.12 -27.77
N MET A 493 23.75 -21.17 -26.42
CA MET A 493 24.74 -21.81 -25.56
C MET A 493 24.68 -23.33 -25.69
N PRO A 494 25.82 -24.04 -25.89
CA PRO A 494 25.86 -25.50 -25.80
C PRO A 494 25.61 -26.06 -24.40
N GLU A 495 26.06 -25.31 -23.37
CA GLU A 495 25.83 -25.57 -21.96
C GLU A 495 24.88 -24.52 -21.37
N PRO A 496 23.96 -24.91 -20.49
CA PRO A 496 23.01 -23.98 -19.92
C PRO A 496 23.70 -22.90 -19.04
N ALA A 497 23.30 -21.62 -19.18
CA ALA A 497 23.73 -20.55 -18.29
C ALA A 497 23.19 -20.78 -16.88
N THR A 498 23.88 -20.29 -15.85
CA THR A 498 23.39 -20.31 -14.48
C THR A 498 22.14 -19.44 -14.36
N LEU A 499 21.05 -19.99 -13.81
CA LEU A 499 19.86 -19.25 -13.43
C LEU A 499 19.87 -19.02 -11.91
N GLU A 500 19.80 -17.76 -11.50
CA GLU A 500 19.52 -17.40 -10.11
C GLU A 500 18.02 -17.52 -9.80
N ASP A 501 17.64 -17.37 -8.53
CA ASP A 501 16.26 -17.56 -8.08
C ASP A 501 15.28 -16.65 -8.85
N PHE A 502 14.12 -17.21 -9.20
CA PHE A 502 13.05 -16.48 -9.90
C PHE A 502 13.45 -15.80 -11.23
N SER A 503 14.62 -16.12 -11.83
CA SER A 503 15.11 -15.51 -13.09
C SER A 503 14.05 -15.48 -14.19
N PHE A 504 13.27 -16.56 -14.34
CA PHE A 504 12.05 -16.62 -15.15
C PHE A 504 10.88 -16.89 -14.19
N ALA A 505 10.09 -15.90 -13.87
CA ALA A 505 8.89 -16.11 -13.06
C ALA A 505 7.95 -17.05 -13.82
N THR A 506 7.55 -18.13 -13.16
CA THR A 506 6.46 -18.97 -13.66
C THR A 506 5.17 -18.16 -13.47
N THR A 507 4.63 -17.66 -14.56
CA THR A 507 3.31 -17.07 -14.56
C THR A 507 2.26 -18.13 -14.25
N VAL A 508 1.28 -17.75 -13.46
CA VAL A 508 0.18 -18.60 -12.96
C VAL A 508 -0.74 -19.10 -14.10
N THR A 509 -0.51 -18.73 -15.35
CA THR A 509 -1.40 -18.97 -16.49
C THR A 509 -1.16 -20.28 -17.25
N GLY A 510 -0.18 -21.11 -16.86
CA GLY A 510 -0.02 -22.47 -17.44
C GLY A 510 0.54 -22.52 -18.86
N ASP A 511 0.98 -21.41 -19.42
CA ASP A 511 1.65 -21.38 -20.72
C ASP A 511 3.13 -21.73 -20.54
N PHE A 512 3.58 -22.80 -21.20
CA PHE A 512 4.96 -23.25 -21.15
C PHE A 512 5.85 -22.36 -22.02
N ILE A 513 7.03 -22.00 -21.51
CA ILE A 513 8.08 -21.39 -22.32
C ILE A 513 8.72 -22.49 -23.19
N TYR A 514 8.75 -22.26 -24.50
CA TYR A 514 9.46 -23.10 -25.47
C TYR A 514 10.94 -22.68 -25.52
N LEU A 515 11.81 -23.57 -25.09
CA LEU A 515 13.25 -23.34 -25.09
C LEU A 515 13.88 -24.08 -26.27
N TYR A 516 14.45 -23.32 -27.19
CA TYR A 516 15.18 -23.85 -28.33
C TYR A 516 16.67 -23.84 -28.02
N VAL A 517 17.32 -25.01 -28.13
CA VAL A 517 18.74 -25.21 -27.81
C VAL A 517 19.49 -25.79 -29.04
N PRO A 518 20.83 -25.64 -29.15
CA PRO A 518 21.59 -26.17 -30.26
C PRO A 518 21.42 -27.68 -30.43
N GLN A 519 21.48 -28.15 -31.69
CA GLN A 519 21.35 -29.55 -32.00
C GLN A 519 22.39 -30.41 -31.25
N GLY A 520 21.94 -31.48 -30.59
CA GLY A 520 22.74 -32.37 -29.75
C GLY A 520 22.97 -31.88 -28.30
N CYS A 521 22.46 -30.69 -27.92
CA CYS A 521 22.70 -30.12 -26.59
C CYS A 521 21.51 -30.26 -25.63
N SER A 522 20.37 -30.79 -26.08
CA SER A 522 19.16 -30.90 -25.25
C SER A 522 19.39 -31.66 -23.93
N GLY A 523 20.30 -32.67 -23.94
CA GLY A 523 20.66 -33.45 -22.76
C GLY A 523 21.23 -32.61 -21.62
N ASN A 524 22.06 -31.61 -21.94
CA ASN A 524 22.67 -30.73 -20.95
C ASN A 524 21.60 -29.91 -20.22
N TYR A 525 20.61 -29.41 -20.96
CA TYR A 525 19.49 -28.62 -20.42
C TYR A 525 18.48 -29.47 -19.64
N PHE A 526 18.23 -30.72 -20.05
CA PHE A 526 17.38 -31.64 -19.28
C PHE A 526 18.01 -32.05 -17.95
N CYS A 527 19.34 -32.12 -17.87
CA CYS A 527 20.06 -32.43 -16.64
C CYS A 527 20.17 -31.27 -15.69
N ASP A 528 19.96 -30.03 -16.13
CA ASP A 528 19.98 -28.84 -15.27
C ASP A 528 18.61 -28.63 -14.60
N PRO A 529 18.53 -28.63 -13.24
CA PRO A 529 17.25 -28.50 -12.52
C PRO A 529 16.49 -27.21 -12.82
N SER A 530 17.19 -26.12 -13.16
CA SER A 530 16.59 -24.81 -13.40
C SER A 530 16.03 -24.70 -14.82
N TRP A 531 16.69 -25.33 -15.81
CA TRP A 531 16.28 -25.29 -17.20
C TRP A 531 15.36 -26.44 -17.61
N SER A 532 15.37 -27.59 -16.92
CA SER A 532 14.54 -28.76 -17.25
C SER A 532 13.04 -28.52 -17.18
N ARG A 533 12.60 -27.44 -16.53
CA ARG A 533 11.19 -27.00 -16.44
C ARG A 533 10.62 -26.43 -17.74
N PHE A 534 11.47 -26.06 -18.71
CA PHE A 534 11.06 -25.50 -20.00
C PHE A 534 10.71 -26.59 -21.00
N TYR A 535 9.98 -26.22 -22.05
CA TYR A 535 9.66 -27.11 -23.15
C TYR A 535 10.82 -27.12 -24.15
N ILE A 536 11.82 -28.04 -23.95
CA ILE A 536 13.09 -28.05 -24.67
C ILE A 536 12.92 -28.67 -26.05
N GLN A 537 13.41 -27.96 -27.08
CA GLN A 537 13.50 -28.41 -28.48
C GLN A 537 14.88 -28.09 -29.03
N GLU A 538 15.37 -28.91 -30.00
CA GLU A 538 16.63 -28.62 -30.67
C GLU A 538 16.40 -27.86 -31.98
N PHE A 539 17.31 -26.95 -32.31
CA PHE A 539 17.31 -26.22 -33.57
C PHE A 539 18.71 -26.17 -34.20
N ASP A 540 18.77 -26.01 -35.54
CA ASP A 540 20.01 -25.84 -36.25
C ASP A 540 20.50 -24.40 -36.18
N VAL A 541 21.62 -24.16 -35.49
CA VAL A 541 22.23 -22.84 -35.30
C VAL A 541 22.89 -22.27 -36.56
N THR A 542 23.08 -23.08 -37.61
CA THR A 542 23.70 -22.67 -38.89
C THR A 542 22.70 -22.00 -39.83
N GLY A 543 21.39 -22.11 -39.55
CA GLY A 543 20.32 -21.48 -40.32
C GLY A 543 20.28 -19.97 -40.11
N THR A 544 20.21 -19.21 -41.20
CA THR A 544 20.33 -17.73 -41.19
C THR A 544 19.13 -17.00 -40.62
N ASP A 545 18.00 -17.68 -40.26
CA ASP A 545 16.81 -17.04 -39.71
C ASP A 545 15.96 -18.02 -38.89
N VAL A 546 16.02 -17.90 -37.58
CA VAL A 546 15.21 -18.72 -36.63
C VAL A 546 13.73 -18.34 -36.66
N LYS A 547 13.36 -17.14 -37.09
CA LYS A 547 11.97 -16.71 -37.24
C LYS A 547 11.20 -17.50 -38.30
N SER A 548 11.88 -18.09 -39.27
CA SER A 548 11.25 -18.94 -40.31
C SER A 548 10.80 -20.31 -39.81
N ALA A 549 11.17 -20.73 -38.60
CA ALA A 549 10.74 -22.00 -38.02
C ALA A 549 9.36 -21.99 -37.33
N VAL A 550 8.82 -20.81 -37.06
CA VAL A 550 7.46 -20.65 -36.47
C VAL A 550 6.55 -20.11 -37.57
N ALA A 551 5.79 -21.00 -38.24
CA ALA A 551 4.76 -20.55 -39.19
C ALA A 551 3.83 -19.56 -38.51
N GLY A 552 3.72 -18.33 -39.01
CA GLY A 552 2.68 -17.36 -38.63
C GLY A 552 1.29 -18.01 -38.78
N ASP A 553 0.31 -17.53 -38.06
CA ASP A 553 -1.08 -18.03 -38.16
C ASP A 553 -1.69 -17.89 -39.57
N ASP A 554 -1.02 -17.15 -40.49
CA ASP A 554 -1.43 -16.94 -41.89
C ASP A 554 -0.73 -17.84 -42.91
N ALA A 555 0.25 -18.68 -42.50
CA ALA A 555 0.99 -19.54 -43.43
C ALA A 555 0.10 -20.68 -43.97
N LYS A 556 0.05 -20.84 -45.29
CA LYS A 556 -0.78 -21.85 -45.96
C LYS A 556 -0.05 -23.17 -46.12
N GLU A 557 -0.72 -24.26 -45.78
CA GLU A 557 -0.20 -25.61 -46.01
C GLU A 557 0.01 -25.88 -47.52
N VAL A 558 1.26 -26.21 -47.89
CA VAL A 558 1.62 -26.54 -49.27
C VAL A 558 1.88 -28.04 -49.48
N ALA A 559 2.22 -28.77 -48.44
CA ALA A 559 2.38 -30.20 -48.49
C ALA A 559 2.25 -30.85 -47.11
N ARG A 560 1.81 -32.11 -47.08
CA ARG A 560 1.68 -32.93 -45.88
C ARG A 560 2.29 -34.29 -46.08
N TYR A 561 2.93 -34.84 -45.05
CA TYR A 561 3.63 -36.10 -45.08
C TYR A 561 3.30 -36.93 -43.83
N THR A 562 3.38 -38.25 -43.94
CA THR A 562 3.46 -39.16 -42.79
C THR A 562 4.80 -39.01 -42.08
N VAL A 563 4.95 -39.57 -40.88
CA VAL A 563 6.22 -39.61 -40.15
C VAL A 563 7.33 -40.37 -40.91
N ASN A 564 6.95 -41.23 -41.84
CA ASN A 564 7.87 -41.99 -42.69
C ASN A 564 8.21 -41.28 -44.02
N GLY A 565 7.85 -39.98 -44.15
CA GLY A 565 8.19 -39.16 -45.34
C GLY A 565 7.27 -39.36 -46.55
N GLN A 566 6.21 -40.16 -46.46
CA GLN A 566 5.27 -40.37 -47.57
C GLN A 566 4.32 -39.17 -47.67
N ARG A 567 4.25 -38.53 -48.85
CA ARG A 567 3.33 -37.39 -49.09
C ARG A 567 1.89 -37.87 -49.10
N ILE A 568 1.02 -37.17 -48.35
CA ILE A 568 -0.41 -37.44 -48.25
C ILE A 568 -1.22 -36.20 -48.66
N LYS A 569 -2.39 -36.41 -49.26
CA LYS A 569 -3.25 -35.34 -49.80
C LYS A 569 -4.26 -34.81 -48.77
N SER A 570 -4.47 -35.53 -47.67
CA SER A 570 -5.39 -35.20 -46.59
C SER A 570 -4.83 -35.64 -45.22
N PRO A 571 -5.25 -35.01 -44.09
CA PRO A 571 -4.84 -35.41 -42.77
C PRO A 571 -5.15 -36.89 -42.50
N THR A 572 -4.17 -37.64 -41.98
CA THR A 572 -4.33 -39.03 -41.53
C THR A 572 -4.15 -39.09 -40.03
N ARG A 573 -4.90 -39.99 -39.35
CA ARG A 573 -4.83 -40.17 -37.91
C ARG A 573 -3.40 -40.44 -37.44
N GLY A 574 -2.96 -39.73 -36.41
CA GLY A 574 -1.60 -39.80 -35.89
C GLY A 574 -0.79 -38.55 -36.21
N ILE A 575 0.54 -38.64 -36.16
CA ILE A 575 1.44 -37.50 -36.42
C ILE A 575 1.61 -37.31 -37.93
N ASN A 576 1.29 -36.08 -38.39
CA ASN A 576 1.54 -35.66 -39.77
C ASN A 576 2.60 -34.55 -39.75
N ILE A 577 3.46 -34.52 -40.76
CA ILE A 577 4.46 -33.48 -41.01
C ILE A 577 3.87 -32.54 -42.06
N VAL A 578 3.63 -31.29 -41.73
CA VAL A 578 3.01 -30.30 -42.62
C VAL A 578 4.04 -29.25 -43.00
N LYS A 579 4.23 -29.04 -44.33
CA LYS A 579 5.07 -27.99 -44.89
C LYS A 579 4.18 -26.82 -45.32
N TYR A 580 4.60 -25.62 -44.99
CA TYR A 580 3.89 -24.36 -45.29
C TYR A 580 4.58 -23.56 -46.39
N ASP A 581 3.89 -22.57 -46.96
CA ASP A 581 4.37 -21.72 -48.07
C ASP A 581 5.50 -20.77 -47.66
N ASP A 582 5.61 -20.47 -46.37
CA ASP A 582 6.72 -19.72 -45.76
C ASP A 582 8.00 -20.57 -45.55
N GLY A 583 7.97 -21.85 -45.97
CA GLY A 583 9.10 -22.81 -45.82
C GLY A 583 9.09 -23.56 -44.50
N THR A 584 8.23 -23.24 -43.55
CA THR A 584 8.16 -23.91 -42.24
C THR A 584 7.61 -25.34 -42.35
N VAL A 585 8.01 -26.19 -41.39
CA VAL A 585 7.54 -27.58 -41.27
C VAL A 585 7.06 -27.81 -39.84
N LYS A 586 5.78 -28.16 -39.67
CA LYS A 586 5.18 -28.47 -38.35
C LYS A 586 4.79 -29.95 -38.23
N ARG A 587 4.89 -30.49 -37.01
CA ARG A 587 4.25 -31.76 -36.64
C ARG A 587 2.81 -31.47 -36.13
N VAL A 588 1.85 -32.06 -36.80
CA VAL A 588 0.42 -31.90 -36.46
C VAL A 588 -0.15 -33.24 -36.01
N VAL A 589 -0.69 -33.31 -34.83
CA VAL A 589 -1.37 -34.54 -34.34
C VAL A 589 -2.81 -34.49 -34.81
N VAL A 590 -3.20 -35.45 -35.67
CA VAL A 590 -4.58 -35.63 -36.13
C VAL A 590 -5.22 -36.71 -35.27
N LYS A 591 -6.25 -36.36 -34.51
CA LYS A 591 -6.99 -37.28 -33.62
C LYS A 591 -7.89 -38.24 -34.34
#